data_ba33479761c629c79624777b88efc199
#
_entry.id   ba33479761c629c79624777b88efc199
#
_cell.length_a   1.000
_cell.length_b   1.000
_cell.length_c   1.000
_cell.angle_alpha   90.00
_cell.angle_beta   90.00
_cell.angle_gamma   90.00
#
_symmetry.space_group_name_H-M   'P 1'
#
loop_
_entity.id
_entity.type
_entity.pdbx_description
1 polymer ?
#
loop_
_entity_poly.entity_id
_entity_poly.type
_entity_poly.pdbx_seq_one_letter_code
_entity_poly.pdbx_strand_id
1 'polypeptide(L)'
;FEVLIRQMMQKVQIQDSGDTVFLEGQIIHKNEFIAENDNLYGKKVVESIGDSVNLKEGQIVSARELRDENSLLKREDKNLVVARDAVNATGTPILQGITRASLQTKSFISAASFQETTKVLNEAAVNGRVDELSGLKENVIVGHKIPAGTGNREYSDVIVGYVDEYEDLLEHKKIRYNEE
;
A
#
# COMPACT_ATOMS: atom_id res chain seq x y z
N PHE A 1 -10.08 -17.36 14.18
CA PHE A 1 -10.50 -16.26 15.04
C PHE A 1 -9.58 -15.03 14.88
N GLU A 2 -8.26 -15.19 14.92
CA GLU A 2 -7.31 -14.09 14.74
C GLU A 2 -7.43 -13.38 13.38
N VAL A 3 -7.62 -14.10 12.29
CA VAL A 3 -7.78 -13.53 10.95
C VAL A 3 -9.00 -12.60 10.89
N LEU A 4 -10.10 -13.01 11.51
CA LEU A 4 -11.32 -12.21 11.57
C LEU A 4 -11.09 -10.93 12.37
N ILE A 5 -10.45 -11.02 13.53
CA ILE A 5 -10.12 -9.86 14.37
C ILE A 5 -9.19 -8.90 13.60
N ARG A 6 -8.18 -9.40 12.90
CA ARG A 6 -7.30 -8.57 12.06
C ARG A 6 -8.07 -7.82 10.98
N GLN A 7 -9.05 -8.46 10.34
CA GLN A 7 -9.92 -7.79 9.37
C GLN A 7 -10.82 -6.72 10.00
N MET A 8 -11.30 -6.96 11.22
CA MET A 8 -12.14 -6.00 11.95
C MET A 8 -11.35 -4.80 12.49
N MET A 9 -10.02 -4.91 12.63
CA MET A 9 -9.12 -3.87 13.17
C MET A 9 -8.23 -3.25 12.08
N GLN A 10 -8.76 -3.06 10.88
CA GLN A 10 -8.00 -2.46 9.77
C GLN A 10 -7.97 -0.94 9.77
N LYS A 11 -8.72 -0.29 10.64
CA LYS A 11 -8.73 1.17 10.77
C LYS A 11 -8.14 1.62 12.09
N VAL A 12 -7.49 2.77 12.03
CA VAL A 12 -6.86 3.45 13.16
C VAL A 12 -7.45 4.84 13.26
N GLN A 13 -7.81 5.25 14.46
CA GLN A 13 -8.15 6.64 14.78
C GLN A 13 -6.92 7.36 15.27
N ILE A 14 -6.59 8.46 14.64
CA ILE A 14 -5.46 9.31 15.01
C ILE A 14 -5.77 10.00 16.33
N GLN A 15 -4.87 9.88 17.29
CA GLN A 15 -4.93 10.58 18.57
C GLN A 15 -4.09 11.84 18.54
N ASP A 16 -2.88 11.73 18.02
CA ASP A 16 -1.93 12.82 17.83
C ASP A 16 -1.37 12.70 16.42
N SER A 17 -1.44 13.78 15.67
CA SER A 17 -0.96 13.82 14.27
C SER A 17 0.55 13.90 14.16
N GLY A 18 1.25 14.32 15.20
CA GLY A 18 2.68 14.59 15.13
C GLY A 18 3.02 15.53 13.96
N ASP A 19 4.03 15.18 13.19
CA ASP A 19 4.44 15.91 11.98
C ASP A 19 3.88 15.28 10.68
N THR A 20 2.86 14.40 10.78
CA THR A 20 2.21 13.77 9.62
C THR A 20 1.16 14.68 9.00
N VAL A 21 0.69 14.32 7.80
CA VAL A 21 -0.39 15.01 7.08
C VAL A 21 -1.78 14.75 7.69
N PHE A 22 -1.87 13.85 8.67
CA PHE A 22 -3.14 13.44 9.26
C PHE A 22 -3.73 14.50 10.18
N LEU A 23 -5.06 14.46 10.34
CA LEU A 23 -5.78 15.29 11.30
C LEU A 23 -6.13 14.48 12.56
N GLU A 24 -6.09 15.12 13.72
CA GLU A 24 -6.52 14.51 14.97
C GLU A 24 -7.99 14.07 14.88
N GLY A 25 -8.26 12.88 15.39
CA GLY A 25 -9.59 12.26 15.30
C GLY A 25 -9.93 11.64 13.94
N GLN A 26 -9.09 11.79 12.93
CA GLN A 26 -9.29 11.17 11.62
C GLN A 26 -9.21 9.65 11.72
N ILE A 27 -10.06 8.96 10.96
CA ILE A 27 -10.07 7.49 10.86
C ILE A 27 -9.50 7.12 9.50
N ILE A 28 -8.35 6.46 9.52
CA ILE A 28 -7.61 6.06 8.31
C ILE A 28 -7.37 4.55 8.27
N HIS A 29 -6.91 4.05 7.14
CA HIS A 29 -6.55 2.65 7.01
C HIS A 29 -5.20 2.39 7.71
N LYS A 30 -5.08 1.24 8.38
CA LYS A 30 -3.87 0.86 9.13
C LYS A 30 -2.61 0.88 8.25
N ASN A 31 -2.72 0.47 6.99
CA ASN A 31 -1.58 0.47 6.07
C ASN A 31 -1.12 1.89 5.70
N GLU A 32 -2.04 2.84 5.53
CA GLU A 32 -1.72 4.26 5.29
C GLU A 32 -1.05 4.88 6.50
N PHE A 33 -1.57 4.57 7.71
CA PHE A 33 -0.96 5.00 8.97
C PHE A 33 0.48 4.53 9.12
N ILE A 34 0.74 3.24 8.83
CA ILE A 34 2.10 2.67 8.89
C ILE A 34 2.99 3.31 7.82
N ALA A 35 2.53 3.38 6.58
CA ALA A 35 3.31 3.90 5.46
C ALA A 35 3.74 5.37 5.68
N GLU A 36 2.86 6.21 6.25
CA GLU A 36 3.18 7.61 6.53
C GLU A 36 4.18 7.74 7.69
N ASN A 37 4.02 6.96 8.75
CA ASN A 37 4.98 6.92 9.85
C ASN A 37 6.35 6.37 9.41
N ASP A 38 6.38 5.34 8.57
CA ASP A 38 7.62 4.82 7.98
C ASP A 38 8.31 5.86 7.07
N ASN A 39 7.50 6.66 6.36
CA ASN A 39 8.00 7.74 5.52
C ASN A 39 8.67 8.86 6.33
N LEU A 40 8.24 9.11 7.56
CA LEU A 40 8.85 10.09 8.48
C LEU A 40 10.10 9.56 9.18
N TYR A 41 10.30 8.24 9.17
CA TYR A 41 11.42 7.62 9.89
C TYR A 41 12.77 8.17 9.40
N GLY A 42 13.56 8.69 10.35
CA GLY A 42 14.88 9.28 10.07
C GLY A 42 14.85 10.65 9.39
N LYS A 43 13.69 11.26 9.21
CA LYS A 43 13.55 12.65 8.75
C LYS A 43 13.56 13.64 9.91
N LYS A 44 13.85 14.89 9.57
CA LYS A 44 13.91 16.01 10.51
C LYS A 44 13.00 17.13 10.07
N VAL A 45 12.45 17.86 11.03
CA VAL A 45 11.63 19.06 10.80
C VAL A 45 12.47 20.29 11.13
N VAL A 46 12.50 21.23 10.20
CA VAL A 46 13.24 22.48 10.35
C VAL A 46 12.52 23.38 11.38
N GLU A 47 13.17 23.71 12.49
CA GLU A 47 12.67 24.65 13.50
C GLU A 47 13.09 26.08 13.22
N SER A 48 14.34 26.28 12.79
CA SER A 48 14.88 27.58 12.43
C SER A 48 15.71 27.48 11.16
N ILE A 49 15.42 28.36 10.22
CA ILE A 49 16.05 28.39 8.88
C ILE A 49 17.50 28.89 8.93
N GLY A 50 17.85 29.67 9.96
CA GLY A 50 19.12 30.42 9.96
C GLY A 50 19.21 31.34 8.74
N ASP A 51 20.32 31.27 7.99
CA ASP A 51 20.54 32.02 6.75
C ASP A 51 20.35 31.18 5.48
N SER A 52 19.64 30.03 5.57
CA SER A 52 19.35 29.18 4.41
C SER A 52 18.27 29.80 3.53
N VAL A 53 18.49 29.77 2.20
CA VAL A 53 17.53 30.23 1.18
C VAL A 53 16.69 29.07 0.65
N ASN A 54 17.18 27.83 0.82
CA ASN A 54 16.61 26.64 0.19
C ASN A 54 15.55 25.94 1.05
N LEU A 55 15.56 26.17 2.36
CA LEU A 55 14.68 25.50 3.32
C LEU A 55 13.62 26.46 3.88
N LYS A 56 12.51 25.90 4.36
CA LYS A 56 11.42 26.65 5.01
C LYS A 56 11.19 26.11 6.42
N GLU A 57 10.72 26.98 7.32
CA GLU A 57 10.28 26.55 8.66
C GLU A 57 9.15 25.53 8.57
N GLY A 58 9.22 24.47 9.38
CA GLY A 58 8.28 23.38 9.36
C GLY A 58 8.46 22.38 8.20
N GLN A 59 9.45 22.56 7.34
CA GLN A 59 9.71 21.62 6.24
C GLN A 59 10.33 20.33 6.78
N ILE A 60 9.85 19.20 6.26
CA ILE A 60 10.40 17.87 6.55
C ILE A 60 11.52 17.59 5.56
N VAL A 61 12.72 17.38 6.07
CA VAL A 61 13.93 17.13 5.29
C VAL A 61 14.63 15.85 5.74
N SER A 62 15.41 15.25 4.85
CA SER A 62 16.26 14.13 5.24
C SER A 62 17.48 14.62 6.05
N ALA A 63 18.02 13.76 6.91
CA ALA A 63 19.22 14.08 7.67
C ALA A 63 20.44 14.38 6.77
N ARG A 64 20.44 13.86 5.53
CA ARG A 64 21.48 14.13 4.53
C ARG A 64 21.36 15.53 3.95
N GLU A 65 20.18 15.92 3.49
CA GLU A 65 19.90 17.27 2.97
C GLU A 65 20.24 18.35 3.99
N LEU A 66 19.82 18.16 5.25
CA LEU A 66 20.15 19.07 6.32
C LEU A 66 21.67 19.20 6.55
N ARG A 67 22.41 18.10 6.47
CA ARG A 67 23.87 18.10 6.62
C ARG A 67 24.56 18.81 5.47
N ASP A 68 24.10 18.57 4.25
CA ASP A 68 24.67 19.17 3.05
C ASP A 68 24.44 20.70 3.07
N GLU A 69 23.23 21.13 3.41
CA GLU A 69 22.90 22.57 3.55
C GLU A 69 23.73 23.25 4.66
N ASN A 70 23.79 22.62 5.83
CA ASN A 70 24.60 23.13 6.95
C ASN A 70 26.10 23.18 6.62
N SER A 71 26.59 22.26 5.76
CA SER A 71 27.98 22.29 5.29
C SER A 71 28.26 23.48 4.37
N LEU A 72 27.30 23.86 3.55
CA LEU A 72 27.39 25.04 2.68
C LEU A 72 27.38 26.32 3.52
N LEU A 73 26.42 26.47 4.44
CA LEU A 73 26.29 27.62 5.33
C LEU A 73 27.55 27.81 6.18
N LYS A 74 28.12 26.70 6.69
CA LYS A 74 29.35 26.74 7.48
C LYS A 74 30.57 27.22 6.68
N ARG A 75 30.65 26.95 5.38
CA ARG A 75 31.72 27.43 4.50
C ARG A 75 31.59 28.93 4.22
N GLU A 76 30.37 29.47 4.31
CA GLU A 76 30.05 30.87 4.09
C GLU A 76 30.01 31.70 5.41
N ASP A 77 30.39 31.09 6.56
CA ASP A 77 30.30 31.69 7.92
C ASP A 77 28.90 32.24 8.26
N LYS A 78 27.84 31.54 7.79
CA LYS A 78 26.44 31.88 8.05
C LYS A 78 25.83 31.07 9.18
N ASN A 79 24.68 31.53 9.68
CA ASN A 79 23.93 30.84 10.72
C ASN A 79 23.36 29.51 10.20
N LEU A 80 23.54 28.44 10.98
CA LEU A 80 23.14 27.12 10.62
C LEU A 80 21.62 26.90 10.81
N VAL A 81 21.08 25.98 10.03
CA VAL A 81 19.70 25.49 10.16
C VAL A 81 19.60 24.59 11.40
N VAL A 82 18.64 24.88 12.27
CA VAL A 82 18.29 24.03 13.42
C VAL A 82 17.07 23.18 13.08
N ALA A 83 17.16 21.89 13.33
CA ALA A 83 16.08 20.96 13.07
C ALA A 83 15.94 19.93 14.20
N ARG A 84 14.72 19.54 14.52
CA ARG A 84 14.39 18.47 15.45
C ARG A 84 14.07 17.17 14.68
N ASP A 85 14.04 16.06 15.37
CA ASP A 85 13.56 14.81 14.78
C ASP A 85 12.05 14.88 14.54
N ALA A 86 11.60 14.33 13.40
CA ALA A 86 10.19 14.26 13.07
C ALA A 86 9.45 13.31 14.04
N VAL A 87 8.29 13.75 14.52
CA VAL A 87 7.45 13.00 15.46
C VAL A 87 6.40 12.24 14.67
N ASN A 88 6.32 10.93 14.86
CA ASN A 88 5.33 10.07 14.24
C ASN A 88 3.93 10.32 14.81
N ALA A 89 2.91 10.11 13.98
CA ALA A 89 1.54 10.10 14.47
C ALA A 89 1.29 8.92 15.41
N THR A 90 0.46 9.15 16.41
CA THR A 90 -0.04 8.11 17.32
C THR A 90 -1.53 7.85 17.08
N GLY A 91 -1.95 6.60 17.18
CA GLY A 91 -3.35 6.23 16.96
C GLY A 91 -3.73 4.93 17.62
N THR A 92 -5.03 4.77 17.83
CA THR A 92 -5.63 3.55 18.39
C THR A 92 -6.40 2.79 17.32
N PRO A 93 -6.23 1.46 17.23
CA PRO A 93 -7.02 0.64 16.31
C PRO A 93 -8.49 0.62 16.72
N ILE A 94 -9.38 0.80 15.73
CA ILE A 94 -10.82 0.76 15.93
C ILE A 94 -11.35 -0.60 15.53
N LEU A 95 -12.16 -1.20 16.41
CA LEU A 95 -12.92 -2.41 16.11
C LEU A 95 -14.12 -2.06 15.22
N GLN A 96 -14.16 -2.59 14.01
CA GLN A 96 -15.29 -2.43 13.09
C GLN A 96 -16.23 -3.63 13.20
N GLY A 97 -17.55 -3.39 13.01
CA GLY A 97 -18.50 -4.48 12.87
C GLY A 97 -18.20 -5.36 11.64
N ILE A 98 -18.56 -6.64 11.70
CA ILE A 98 -18.27 -7.63 10.67
C ILE A 98 -18.79 -7.22 9.28
N THR A 99 -19.98 -6.65 9.18
CA THR A 99 -20.56 -6.16 7.93
C THR A 99 -19.70 -5.09 7.29
N ARG A 100 -19.29 -4.09 8.09
CA ARG A 100 -18.46 -2.98 7.59
C ARG A 100 -17.07 -3.45 7.19
N ALA A 101 -16.47 -4.35 7.96
CA ALA A 101 -15.17 -4.94 7.64
C ALA A 101 -15.22 -5.76 6.33
N SER A 102 -16.30 -6.50 6.09
CA SER A 102 -16.49 -7.31 4.88
C SER A 102 -16.73 -6.47 3.62
N LEU A 103 -17.39 -5.31 3.73
CA LEU A 103 -17.65 -4.41 2.61
C LEU A 103 -16.42 -3.54 2.25
N GLN A 104 -15.49 -3.35 3.18
CA GLN A 104 -14.27 -2.56 2.99
C GLN A 104 -13.05 -3.40 2.56
N THR A 105 -13.27 -4.59 2.02
CA THR A 105 -12.22 -5.44 1.48
C THR A 105 -11.57 -4.83 0.22
N LYS A 106 -10.34 -5.21 -0.06
CA LYS A 106 -9.59 -4.76 -1.25
C LYS A 106 -10.30 -5.15 -2.54
N SER A 107 -10.87 -6.37 -2.59
CA SER A 107 -11.68 -6.88 -3.70
C SER A 107 -13.13 -6.39 -3.61
N PHE A 108 -13.58 -5.63 -4.61
CA PHE A 108 -14.96 -5.18 -4.68
C PHE A 108 -15.91 -6.33 -5.10
N ILE A 109 -15.43 -7.33 -5.84
CA ILE A 109 -16.21 -8.53 -6.21
C ILE A 109 -16.54 -9.33 -4.95
N SER A 110 -15.55 -9.54 -4.08
CA SER A 110 -15.73 -10.21 -2.80
C SER A 110 -16.72 -9.46 -1.89
N ALA A 111 -16.63 -8.13 -1.84
CA ALA A 111 -17.55 -7.27 -1.08
C ALA A 111 -18.98 -7.35 -1.64
N ALA A 112 -19.15 -7.23 -2.95
CA ALA A 112 -20.44 -7.30 -3.63
C ALA A 112 -21.16 -8.63 -3.42
N SER A 113 -20.43 -9.72 -3.28
CA SER A 113 -21.03 -11.04 -3.02
C SER A 113 -21.51 -11.24 -1.58
N PHE A 114 -21.16 -10.34 -0.67
CA PHE A 114 -21.56 -10.42 0.72
C PHE A 114 -22.88 -9.69 0.99
N GLN A 115 -22.95 -8.40 0.67
CA GLN A 115 -24.12 -7.55 0.84
C GLN A 115 -24.07 -6.33 -0.07
N GLU A 116 -25.21 -5.65 -0.30
CA GLU A 116 -25.31 -4.40 -1.05
C GLU A 116 -24.70 -4.49 -2.47
N THR A 117 -24.89 -5.62 -3.16
CA THR A 117 -24.28 -5.94 -4.45
C THR A 117 -24.36 -4.80 -5.46
N THR A 118 -25.56 -4.24 -5.67
CA THR A 118 -25.81 -3.17 -6.65
C THR A 118 -25.04 -1.89 -6.29
N LYS A 119 -25.03 -1.52 -5.02
CA LYS A 119 -24.36 -0.31 -4.54
C LYS A 119 -22.84 -0.44 -4.69
N VAL A 120 -22.28 -1.58 -4.26
CA VAL A 120 -20.82 -1.84 -4.34
C VAL A 120 -20.35 -1.87 -5.79
N LEU A 121 -21.10 -2.52 -6.70
CA LEU A 121 -20.76 -2.58 -8.11
C LEU A 121 -20.87 -1.20 -8.78
N ASN A 122 -21.92 -0.42 -8.48
CA ASN A 122 -22.06 0.94 -9.00
C ASN A 122 -20.91 1.85 -8.54
N GLU A 123 -20.57 1.80 -7.26
CA GLU A 123 -19.46 2.58 -6.70
C GLU A 123 -18.11 2.18 -7.34
N ALA A 124 -17.88 0.88 -7.51
CA ALA A 124 -16.68 0.37 -8.18
C ALA A 124 -16.59 0.80 -9.63
N ALA A 125 -17.73 0.80 -10.36
CA ALA A 125 -17.80 1.23 -11.75
C ALA A 125 -17.57 2.76 -11.90
N VAL A 126 -18.18 3.58 -11.05
CA VAL A 126 -17.99 5.04 -11.07
C VAL A 126 -16.53 5.41 -10.76
N ASN A 127 -15.91 4.71 -9.81
CA ASN A 127 -14.53 4.98 -9.42
C ASN A 127 -13.50 4.28 -10.33
N GLY A 128 -13.91 3.54 -11.34
CA GLY A 128 -13.01 2.80 -12.24
C GLY A 128 -12.11 1.78 -11.50
N ARG A 129 -12.62 1.13 -10.44
CA ARG A 129 -11.83 0.19 -9.64
C ARG A 129 -11.52 -1.08 -10.43
N VAL A 130 -10.30 -1.57 -10.29
CA VAL A 130 -9.85 -2.85 -10.84
C VAL A 130 -9.66 -3.85 -9.70
N ASP A 131 -10.14 -5.08 -9.89
CA ASP A 131 -9.95 -6.19 -8.94
C ASP A 131 -8.82 -7.09 -9.43
N GLU A 132 -7.82 -7.29 -8.59
CA GLU A 132 -6.64 -8.10 -8.94
C GLU A 132 -6.89 -9.61 -8.89
N LEU A 133 -8.07 -10.05 -8.46
CA LEU A 133 -8.46 -11.46 -8.31
C LEU A 133 -7.45 -12.30 -7.52
N SER A 134 -6.91 -11.71 -6.44
CA SER A 134 -5.87 -12.36 -5.64
C SER A 134 -6.40 -13.35 -4.60
N GLY A 135 -7.69 -13.29 -4.24
CA GLY A 135 -8.31 -14.15 -3.26
C GLY A 135 -9.06 -15.34 -3.88
N LEU A 136 -9.64 -16.18 -3.03
CA LEU A 136 -10.39 -17.36 -3.47
C LEU A 136 -11.78 -17.00 -3.99
N LYS A 137 -12.49 -16.13 -3.26
CA LYS A 137 -13.90 -15.83 -3.47
C LYS A 137 -14.16 -15.14 -4.80
N GLU A 138 -13.39 -14.13 -5.13
CA GLU A 138 -13.47 -13.39 -6.40
C GLU A 138 -13.19 -14.29 -7.61
N ASN A 139 -12.18 -15.17 -7.53
CA ASN A 139 -11.88 -16.12 -8.61
C ASN A 139 -13.03 -17.12 -8.83
N VAL A 140 -13.64 -17.61 -7.76
CA VAL A 140 -14.80 -18.52 -7.85
C VAL A 140 -15.99 -17.82 -8.52
N ILE A 141 -16.26 -16.56 -8.18
CA ILE A 141 -17.38 -15.79 -8.74
C ILE A 141 -17.20 -15.53 -10.24
N VAL A 142 -15.97 -15.20 -10.66
CA VAL A 142 -15.64 -14.95 -12.07
C VAL A 142 -15.50 -16.25 -12.88
N GLY A 143 -15.37 -17.41 -12.22
CA GLY A 143 -15.19 -18.71 -12.87
C GLY A 143 -13.74 -19.04 -13.21
N HIS A 144 -12.79 -18.36 -12.59
CA HIS A 144 -11.36 -18.66 -12.71
C HIS A 144 -10.95 -19.76 -11.74
N LYS A 145 -9.82 -20.41 -12.04
CA LYS A 145 -9.20 -21.32 -11.07
C LYS A 145 -8.80 -20.56 -9.82
N ILE A 146 -9.05 -21.14 -8.66
CA ILE A 146 -8.63 -20.54 -7.38
C ILE A 146 -7.09 -20.51 -7.32
N PRO A 147 -6.48 -19.46 -6.76
CA PRO A 147 -5.03 -19.34 -6.63
C PRO A 147 -4.50 -20.20 -5.46
N ALA A 148 -4.78 -21.51 -5.52
CA ALA A 148 -4.36 -22.49 -4.54
C ALA A 148 -4.22 -23.87 -5.20
N GLY A 149 -3.28 -24.68 -4.72
CA GLY A 149 -2.99 -26.00 -5.29
C GLY A 149 -2.59 -25.90 -6.76
N THR A 150 -3.22 -26.69 -7.63
CA THR A 150 -2.95 -26.71 -9.08
C THR A 150 -3.37 -25.43 -9.82
N GLY A 151 -4.10 -24.53 -9.18
CA GLY A 151 -4.48 -23.22 -9.71
C GLY A 151 -3.53 -22.09 -9.34
N ASN A 152 -2.46 -22.36 -8.59
CA ASN A 152 -1.46 -21.37 -8.28
C ASN A 152 -0.70 -20.96 -9.55
N ARG A 153 -0.49 -19.67 -9.74
CA ARG A 153 0.20 -19.09 -10.91
C ARG A 153 1.60 -19.67 -11.12
N GLU A 154 2.29 -20.06 -10.05
CA GLU A 154 3.60 -20.71 -10.12
C GLU A 154 3.59 -22.04 -10.89
N TYR A 155 2.45 -22.73 -10.91
CA TYR A 155 2.29 -24.01 -11.59
C TYR A 155 1.62 -23.91 -12.97
N SER A 156 1.27 -22.70 -13.42
CA SER A 156 0.60 -22.52 -14.72
C SER A 156 1.49 -22.94 -15.90
N ASP A 157 2.79 -22.80 -15.73
CA ASP A 157 3.80 -23.08 -16.76
C ASP A 157 4.48 -24.44 -16.56
N VAL A 158 4.06 -25.20 -15.54
CA VAL A 158 4.61 -26.54 -15.27
C VAL A 158 3.91 -27.56 -16.17
N ILE A 159 4.68 -28.16 -17.06
CA ILE A 159 4.24 -29.26 -17.92
C ILE A 159 4.78 -30.57 -17.33
N VAL A 160 3.88 -31.52 -17.08
CA VAL A 160 4.24 -32.87 -16.63
C VAL A 160 4.14 -33.80 -17.81
N GLY A 161 5.25 -34.36 -18.27
CA GLY A 161 5.32 -35.27 -19.39
C GLY A 161 6.71 -35.87 -19.57
N TYR A 162 6.90 -36.69 -20.54
CA TYR A 162 8.22 -37.17 -20.95
C TYR A 162 8.97 -36.07 -21.72
N VAL A 163 10.31 -36.17 -21.76
CA VAL A 163 11.16 -35.19 -22.42
C VAL A 163 10.82 -35.03 -23.89
N ASP A 164 10.51 -36.12 -24.56
CA ASP A 164 10.12 -36.16 -25.99
C ASP A 164 8.81 -35.39 -26.23
N GLU A 165 7.81 -35.53 -25.36
CA GLU A 165 6.55 -34.78 -25.44
C GLU A 165 6.76 -33.26 -25.19
N TYR A 166 7.75 -32.90 -24.39
CA TYR A 166 8.09 -31.48 -24.12
C TYR A 166 8.70 -30.81 -25.35
N GLU A 167 9.56 -31.52 -26.08
CA GLU A 167 10.17 -31.02 -27.31
C GLU A 167 9.12 -30.78 -28.41
N ASP A 168 8.19 -31.70 -28.59
CA ASP A 168 7.04 -31.56 -29.51
C ASP A 168 6.17 -30.34 -29.15
N LEU A 169 5.88 -30.13 -27.87
CA LEU A 169 5.10 -28.99 -27.41
C LEU A 169 5.83 -27.64 -27.61
N LEU A 170 7.15 -27.61 -27.48
CA LEU A 170 7.95 -26.43 -27.77
C LEU A 170 7.96 -26.09 -29.27
N GLU A 171 8.01 -27.09 -30.15
CA GLU A 171 7.91 -26.88 -31.59
C GLU A 171 6.53 -26.35 -31.98
N HIS A 172 5.46 -26.88 -31.43
CA HIS A 172 4.10 -26.38 -31.66
C HIS A 172 3.87 -24.96 -31.14
N LYS A 173 4.49 -24.56 -30.00
CA LYS A 173 4.44 -23.20 -29.52
C LYS A 173 5.21 -22.25 -30.43
N LYS A 174 6.36 -22.63 -30.94
CA LYS A 174 7.17 -21.81 -31.87
C LYS A 174 6.45 -21.56 -33.18
N ILE A 175 5.71 -22.52 -33.69
CA ILE A 175 4.92 -22.38 -34.91
C ILE A 175 3.80 -21.35 -34.73
N ARG A 176 3.06 -21.37 -33.59
CA ARG A 176 2.03 -20.38 -33.29
C ARG A 176 2.55 -18.95 -33.15
N TYR A 177 3.73 -18.74 -32.58
CA TYR A 177 4.33 -17.41 -32.43
C TYR A 177 4.84 -16.81 -33.75
N ASN A 178 5.04 -17.65 -34.78
CA ASN A 178 5.49 -17.18 -36.10
C ASN A 178 4.32 -16.94 -37.07
N GLU A 179 3.09 -17.30 -36.68
CA GLU A 179 1.86 -17.11 -37.46
C GLU A 179 1.00 -15.91 -37.03
N GLU A 180 1.36 -15.21 -35.89
CA GLU A 180 0.80 -13.94 -35.45
C GLU A 180 1.78 -12.78 -35.77
#